data_0c125816361a278fea26458df3aed47c
#
_entry.id   0c125816361a278fea26458df3aed47c
#
_cell.length_a   1.000
_cell.length_b   1.000
_cell.length_c   1.000
_cell.angle_alpha   90.00
_cell.angle_beta   90.00
_cell.angle_gamma   90.00
#
_symmetry.space_group_name_H-M   'P 1'
#
loop_
_entity.id
_entity.type
_entity.pdbx_description
1 polymer ?
#
loop_
_entity_poly.entity_id
_entity_poly.type
_entity_poly.pdbx_seq_one_letter_code
_entity_poly.pdbx_strand_id
1 'polypeptide(L)'
;YIKDRNAWETEYIIRHSYKYLYLSNESNKLAGKEAVGTEIESEMWRFGFGRLSGYGYKLGESAAIIPYYSYTLNWSNIDFKKSTAESVNPNEEILNLYDETFRFGTSSEGGVRIKIIDNLMFDAGYERSIVFQRHLFWKWAGSAIIEATAQGLLDGFISEVFESTPAAGPIVNFLLKNALAYGIYELRQDKMNWPFSSEAPIAYDQFKFGVTFVF
;
A
#
# COMPACT_ATOMS: atom_id res chain seq x y z
N TYR A 1 -12.38 -17.69 -3.06
CA TYR A 1 -11.64 -17.86 -4.32
C TYR A 1 -12.65 -17.78 -5.47
N ILE A 2 -12.89 -16.58 -6.00
CA ILE A 2 -13.79 -16.42 -7.16
C ILE A 2 -12.88 -16.40 -8.39
N LYS A 3 -12.94 -17.46 -9.16
CA LYS A 3 -12.26 -17.59 -10.43
C LYS A 3 -13.16 -17.00 -11.52
N ASP A 4 -13.17 -15.67 -11.65
CA ASP A 4 -13.71 -15.03 -12.84
C ASP A 4 -12.74 -15.27 -14.00
N ARG A 5 -13.08 -16.20 -14.87
CA ARG A 5 -12.39 -16.39 -16.14
C ARG A 5 -12.80 -15.24 -17.07
N ASN A 6 -11.97 -14.24 -17.17
CA ASN A 6 -12.08 -13.25 -18.24
C ASN A 6 -11.47 -13.78 -19.53
N ALA A 7 -11.96 -13.30 -20.69
CA ALA A 7 -11.61 -13.79 -22.03
C ALA A 7 -10.11 -13.74 -22.40
N TRP A 8 -9.27 -13.07 -21.59
CA TRP A 8 -7.82 -12.92 -21.83
C TRP A 8 -6.94 -13.68 -20.80
N GLU A 9 -7.51 -14.55 -19.96
CA GLU A 9 -6.70 -15.57 -19.28
C GLU A 9 -6.17 -16.55 -20.31
N THR A 10 -4.98 -16.23 -20.81
CA THR A 10 -4.27 -17.10 -21.74
C THR A 10 -3.60 -18.24 -20.96
N GLU A 11 -3.11 -19.25 -21.68
CA GLU A 11 -2.32 -20.35 -21.09
C GLU A 11 -1.15 -19.83 -20.23
N TYR A 12 -0.63 -18.62 -20.54
CA TYR A 12 0.56 -18.02 -19.92
C TYR A 12 0.28 -16.91 -18.91
N ILE A 13 -0.94 -16.35 -18.85
CA ILE A 13 -1.29 -15.23 -17.96
C ILE A 13 -2.30 -15.70 -16.93
N ILE A 14 -2.03 -15.32 -15.66
CA ILE A 14 -2.95 -15.57 -14.55
C ILE A 14 -3.35 -14.25 -13.90
N ARG A 15 -4.58 -14.18 -13.43
CA ARG A 15 -5.06 -13.12 -12.54
C ARG A 15 -4.97 -13.60 -11.10
N HIS A 16 -4.44 -12.76 -10.21
CA HIS A 16 -4.39 -13.01 -8.80
C HIS A 16 -5.01 -11.83 -8.07
N SER A 17 -6.08 -12.08 -7.31
CA SER A 17 -6.75 -11.02 -6.52
C SER A 17 -7.40 -11.63 -5.30
N TYR A 18 -7.18 -10.98 -4.14
CA TYR A 18 -7.83 -11.35 -2.89
C TYR A 18 -8.00 -10.14 -1.98
N LYS A 19 -8.90 -10.27 -1.01
CA LYS A 19 -9.07 -9.32 0.09
C LYS A 19 -8.47 -9.93 1.35
N TYR A 20 -7.91 -9.10 2.21
CA TYR A 20 -7.26 -9.56 3.44
C TYR A 20 -7.51 -8.60 4.60
N LEU A 21 -7.41 -9.14 5.80
CA LEU A 21 -7.29 -8.40 7.05
C LEU A 21 -5.88 -8.59 7.57
N TYR A 22 -5.35 -7.62 8.25
CA TYR A 22 -4.02 -7.73 8.84
C TYR A 22 -3.93 -7.00 10.18
N LEU A 23 -2.98 -7.43 10.97
CA LEU A 23 -2.50 -6.79 12.17
C LEU A 23 -0.98 -6.76 12.08
N SER A 24 -0.37 -5.61 12.30
CA SER A 24 1.09 -5.45 12.29
C SER A 24 1.57 -4.66 13.49
N ASN A 25 2.78 -4.96 13.91
CA ASN A 25 3.58 -4.12 14.80
C ASN A 25 4.83 -3.72 14.02
N GLU A 26 5.09 -2.44 13.93
CA GLU A 26 6.15 -1.85 13.12
C GLU A 26 6.99 -0.94 14.01
N SER A 27 8.32 -0.96 13.82
CA SER A 27 9.25 -0.11 14.54
C SER A 27 10.29 0.43 13.57
N ASN A 28 10.65 1.70 13.70
CA ASN A 28 11.77 2.28 12.95
C ASN A 28 13.13 2.01 13.62
N LYS A 29 13.15 1.35 14.77
CA LYS A 29 14.37 0.96 15.45
C LYS A 29 15.01 -0.24 14.76
N LEU A 30 16.12 -0.03 14.08
CA LEU A 30 16.97 -1.12 13.60
C LEU A 30 17.70 -1.75 14.80
N ALA A 31 17.52 -3.06 15.00
CA ALA A 31 18.15 -3.80 16.08
C ALA A 31 19.67 -3.53 16.13
N GLY A 32 20.18 -3.03 17.26
CA GLY A 32 21.60 -2.80 17.52
C GLY A 32 22.17 -1.44 17.10
N LYS A 33 21.37 -0.51 16.60
CA LYS A 33 21.78 0.89 16.40
C LYS A 33 21.11 1.79 17.42
N GLU A 34 21.92 2.52 18.20
CA GLU A 34 21.41 3.69 18.95
C GLU A 34 21.10 4.80 17.93
N ALA A 35 19.97 5.46 18.12
CA ALA A 35 19.62 6.62 17.29
C ALA A 35 20.71 7.70 17.45
N VAL A 36 21.36 8.06 16.37
CA VAL A 36 22.38 9.11 16.36
C VAL A 36 21.72 10.38 15.85
N GLY A 37 21.54 11.34 16.76
CA GLY A 37 21.03 12.67 16.40
C GLY A 37 19.52 12.85 16.64
N THR A 38 18.84 13.55 15.75
CA THR A 38 17.43 13.96 15.85
C THR A 38 16.43 12.87 15.39
N GLU A 39 16.84 11.63 15.29
CA GLU A 39 15.93 10.53 14.90
C GLU A 39 14.93 10.25 16.02
N ILE A 40 13.65 10.32 15.70
CA ILE A 40 12.57 9.98 16.61
C ILE A 40 12.32 8.47 16.47
N GLU A 41 12.54 7.71 17.56
CA GLU A 41 12.14 6.32 17.59
C GLU A 41 10.61 6.27 17.69
N SER A 42 10.00 5.39 16.89
CA SER A 42 8.56 5.15 16.92
C SER A 42 8.26 3.67 16.89
N GLU A 43 7.21 3.29 17.60
CA GLU A 43 6.58 1.99 17.53
C GLU A 43 5.14 2.19 17.08
N MET A 44 4.65 1.35 16.16
CA MET A 44 3.31 1.49 15.61
C MET A 44 2.59 0.15 15.58
N TRP A 45 1.43 0.11 16.20
CA TRP A 45 0.45 -0.94 15.97
C TRP A 45 -0.51 -0.52 14.88
N ARG A 46 -0.73 -1.41 13.92
CA ARG A 46 -1.62 -1.14 12.81
C ARG A 46 -2.50 -2.33 12.50
N PHE A 47 -3.79 -2.08 12.30
CA PHE A 47 -4.72 -3.07 11.78
C PHE A 47 -5.52 -2.47 10.62
N GLY A 48 -5.96 -3.32 9.73
CA GLY A 48 -6.71 -2.86 8.58
C GLY A 48 -7.18 -3.97 7.66
N PHE A 49 -7.78 -3.54 6.58
CA PHE A 49 -8.21 -4.42 5.52
C PHE A 49 -7.78 -3.86 4.17
N GLY A 50 -7.49 -4.78 3.25
CA GLY A 50 -6.99 -4.41 1.95
C GLY A 50 -7.42 -5.36 0.85
N ARG A 51 -7.08 -4.94 -0.35
CA ARG A 51 -7.21 -5.75 -1.55
C ARG A 51 -5.90 -5.71 -2.32
N LEU A 52 -5.39 -6.91 -2.64
CA LEU A 52 -4.28 -7.10 -3.55
C LEU A 52 -4.83 -7.55 -4.90
N SER A 53 -4.31 -7.00 -5.97
CA SER A 53 -4.67 -7.38 -7.34
C SER A 53 -3.45 -7.28 -8.25
N GLY A 54 -3.27 -8.29 -9.09
CA GLY A 54 -2.19 -8.32 -10.06
C GLY A 54 -2.45 -9.34 -11.16
N TYR A 55 -1.71 -9.21 -12.22
CA TYR A 55 -1.64 -10.17 -13.31
C TYR A 55 -0.21 -10.67 -13.41
N GLY A 56 -0.04 -11.96 -13.64
CA GLY A 56 1.27 -12.59 -13.66
C GLY A 56 1.49 -13.52 -14.82
N TYR A 57 2.75 -13.89 -14.97
CA TYR A 57 3.20 -14.83 -15.97
C TYR A 57 3.44 -16.19 -15.34
N LYS A 58 2.85 -17.22 -15.90
CA LYS A 58 3.14 -18.62 -15.53
C LYS A 58 4.53 -18.98 -16.03
N LEU A 59 5.31 -19.60 -15.15
CA LEU A 59 6.65 -20.14 -15.46
C LEU A 59 6.65 -21.68 -15.53
N GLY A 60 5.48 -22.29 -15.63
CA GLY A 60 5.24 -23.72 -15.63
C GLY A 60 3.88 -24.06 -15.08
N GLU A 61 3.68 -25.28 -14.61
CA GLU A 61 2.40 -25.74 -14.09
C GLU A 61 2.01 -25.06 -12.78
N SER A 62 2.95 -24.88 -11.84
CA SER A 62 2.69 -24.35 -10.51
C SER A 62 3.34 -23.00 -10.22
N ALA A 63 4.42 -22.64 -10.95
CA ALA A 63 5.18 -21.43 -10.70
C ALA A 63 4.65 -20.23 -11.48
N ALA A 64 4.75 -19.02 -10.89
CA ALA A 64 4.39 -17.77 -11.55
C ALA A 64 5.11 -16.57 -10.93
N ILE A 65 5.30 -15.52 -11.73
CA ILE A 65 5.71 -14.19 -11.27
C ILE A 65 4.52 -13.24 -11.45
N ILE A 66 4.11 -12.59 -10.36
CA ILE A 66 2.88 -11.78 -10.31
C ILE A 66 3.23 -10.39 -9.80
N PRO A 67 3.51 -9.42 -10.68
CA PRO A 67 3.50 -8.02 -10.30
C PRO A 67 2.12 -7.63 -9.77
N TYR A 68 2.07 -6.91 -8.63
CA TYR A 68 0.81 -6.56 -8.00
C TYR A 68 0.76 -5.11 -7.53
N TYR A 69 -0.45 -4.66 -7.33
CA TYR A 69 -0.83 -3.47 -6.63
C TYR A 69 -1.75 -3.85 -5.47
N SER A 70 -1.55 -3.23 -4.32
CA SER A 70 -2.41 -3.39 -3.16
C SER A 70 -2.84 -2.02 -2.64
N TYR A 71 -4.06 -1.95 -2.12
CA TYR A 71 -4.60 -0.79 -1.43
C TYR A 71 -5.23 -1.22 -0.11
N THR A 72 -4.96 -0.46 0.96
CA THR A 72 -5.49 -0.76 2.29
C THR A 72 -6.10 0.47 2.95
N LEU A 73 -7.13 0.21 3.75
CA LEU A 73 -7.64 1.12 4.77
C LEU A 73 -7.19 0.59 6.13
N ASN A 74 -6.62 1.46 6.94
CA ASN A 74 -6.02 1.04 8.20
C ASN A 74 -6.28 2.03 9.33
N TRP A 75 -6.04 1.57 10.54
CA TRP A 75 -5.99 2.36 11.75
C TRP A 75 -4.65 2.07 12.41
N SER A 76 -3.92 3.13 12.69
CA SER A 76 -2.59 3.10 13.28
C SER A 76 -2.57 3.77 14.63
N ASN A 77 -1.95 3.15 15.62
CA ASN A 77 -1.60 3.75 16.90
C ASN A 77 -0.08 3.86 16.92
N ILE A 78 0.43 5.08 17.04
CA ILE A 78 1.85 5.38 16.99
C ILE A 78 2.28 5.86 18.38
N ASP A 79 3.33 5.27 18.91
CA ASP A 79 4.02 5.69 20.12
C ASP A 79 5.37 6.29 19.72
N PHE A 80 5.55 7.58 19.98
CA PHE A 80 6.79 8.29 19.71
C PHE A 80 7.65 8.32 20.98
N LYS A 81 8.78 7.62 20.98
CA LYS A 81 9.74 7.66 22.07
C LYS A 81 10.47 9.00 22.06
N LYS A 82 10.10 9.85 23.00
CA LYS A 82 10.72 11.17 23.15
C LYS A 82 12.18 11.03 23.54
N SER A 83 13.06 11.67 22.79
CA SER A 83 14.47 11.78 23.18
C SER A 83 14.57 12.64 24.47
N THR A 84 15.33 12.17 25.44
CA THR A 84 15.62 12.91 26.69
C THR A 84 16.56 14.11 26.49
N ALA A 85 17.02 14.35 25.27
CA ALA A 85 17.84 15.52 24.95
C ALA A 85 16.95 16.79 24.94
N GLU A 86 17.38 17.85 25.63
CA GLU A 86 16.71 19.15 25.77
C GLU A 86 16.51 19.93 24.43
N SER A 87 16.61 19.28 23.29
CA SER A 87 16.33 19.91 21.99
C SER A 87 14.82 19.95 21.78
N VAL A 88 14.23 21.13 21.91
CA VAL A 88 12.85 21.43 21.52
C VAL A 88 12.70 21.03 20.04
N ASN A 89 12.03 19.89 19.79
CA ASN A 89 11.69 19.52 18.42
C ASN A 89 10.57 20.46 17.94
N PRO A 90 10.80 21.27 16.91
CA PRO A 90 9.79 22.24 16.42
C PRO A 90 8.50 21.58 15.96
N ASN A 91 8.49 20.26 15.76
CA ASN A 91 7.34 19.48 15.33
C ASN A 91 6.67 18.71 16.48
N GLU A 92 7.08 18.93 17.74
CA GLU A 92 6.54 18.15 18.88
C GLU A 92 5.02 18.30 19.03
N GLU A 93 4.47 19.49 18.81
CA GLU A 93 3.03 19.72 18.83
C GLU A 93 2.29 18.88 17.78
N ILE A 94 2.87 18.73 16.59
CA ILE A 94 2.28 17.93 15.50
C ILE A 94 2.36 16.44 15.85
N LEU A 95 3.49 15.97 16.36
CA LEU A 95 3.67 14.57 16.76
C LEU A 95 2.71 14.16 17.89
N ASN A 96 2.51 15.03 18.87
CA ASN A 96 1.57 14.80 19.97
C ASN A 96 0.12 14.62 19.51
N LEU A 97 -0.25 15.10 18.31
CA LEU A 97 -1.58 14.86 17.76
C LEU A 97 -1.81 13.41 17.32
N TYR A 98 -0.73 12.66 17.10
CA TYR A 98 -0.79 11.27 16.64
C TYR A 98 -0.42 10.28 17.76
N ASP A 99 0.26 10.77 18.80
CA ASP A 99 0.82 9.95 19.85
C ASP A 99 -0.26 9.20 20.64
N GLU A 100 -0.04 7.91 20.86
CA GLU A 100 -0.92 6.99 21.61
C GLU A 100 -2.40 6.98 21.18
N THR A 101 -2.70 7.47 19.98
CA THR A 101 -4.08 7.58 19.49
C THR A 101 -4.27 6.80 18.20
N PHE A 102 -5.35 6.00 18.10
CA PHE A 102 -5.70 5.36 16.84
C PHE A 102 -6.12 6.38 15.79
N ARG A 103 -5.39 6.43 14.70
CA ARG A 103 -5.63 7.30 13.56
C ARG A 103 -5.96 6.48 12.31
N PHE A 104 -6.96 6.96 11.58
CA PHE A 104 -7.31 6.40 10.29
C PHE A 104 -6.21 6.71 9.26
N GLY A 105 -5.97 5.77 8.34
CA GLY A 105 -4.98 5.91 7.29
C GLY A 105 -5.30 5.11 6.05
N THR A 106 -4.51 5.35 5.02
CA THR A 106 -4.56 4.58 3.77
C THR A 106 -3.14 4.21 3.36
N SER A 107 -2.98 3.05 2.75
CA SER A 107 -1.70 2.64 2.20
C SER A 107 -1.87 2.08 0.79
N SER A 108 -0.86 2.27 -0.03
CA SER A 108 -0.72 1.62 -1.33
C SER A 108 0.61 0.88 -1.39
N GLU A 109 0.61 -0.32 -1.97
CA GLU A 109 1.80 -1.14 -2.09
C GLU A 109 1.94 -1.62 -3.52
N GLY A 110 3.12 -1.45 -4.10
CA GLY A 110 3.53 -2.05 -5.34
C GLY A 110 4.59 -3.11 -5.08
N GLY A 111 4.41 -4.30 -5.64
CA GLY A 111 5.34 -5.38 -5.39
C GLY A 111 5.29 -6.50 -6.42
N VAL A 112 6.10 -7.51 -6.14
CA VAL A 112 6.15 -8.74 -6.94
C VAL A 112 5.96 -9.93 -6.01
N ARG A 113 5.06 -10.81 -6.40
CA ARG A 113 4.81 -12.11 -5.79
C ARG A 113 5.38 -13.20 -6.67
N ILE A 114 6.21 -14.05 -6.09
CA ILE A 114 6.78 -15.22 -6.74
C ILE A 114 6.07 -16.45 -6.17
N LYS A 115 5.20 -17.05 -6.95
CA LYS A 115 4.58 -18.33 -6.64
C LYS A 115 5.54 -19.42 -7.05
N ILE A 116 5.96 -20.28 -6.10
CA ILE A 116 6.87 -21.40 -6.36
C ILE A 116 6.09 -22.67 -6.60
N ILE A 117 5.12 -22.94 -5.71
CA ILE A 117 4.18 -24.04 -5.78
C ILE A 117 2.80 -23.52 -5.37
N ASP A 118 1.76 -24.34 -5.49
CA ASP A 118 0.37 -23.88 -5.29
C ASP A 118 0.11 -23.30 -3.89
N ASN A 119 0.83 -23.76 -2.89
CA ASN A 119 0.64 -23.38 -1.50
C ASN A 119 1.78 -22.51 -0.91
N LEU A 120 2.82 -22.14 -1.70
CA LEU A 120 3.95 -21.35 -1.20
C LEU A 120 4.28 -20.21 -2.16
N MET A 121 4.28 -18.99 -1.63
CA MET A 121 4.60 -17.77 -2.36
C MET A 121 5.52 -16.87 -1.55
N PHE A 122 6.41 -16.16 -2.23
CA PHE A 122 7.25 -15.11 -1.67
C PHE A 122 6.80 -13.75 -2.21
N ASP A 123 6.78 -12.76 -1.32
CA ASP A 123 6.37 -11.40 -1.62
C ASP A 123 7.52 -10.44 -1.36
N ALA A 124 7.72 -9.50 -2.27
CA ALA A 124 8.57 -8.33 -2.07
C ALA A 124 7.83 -7.10 -2.58
N GLY A 125 7.66 -6.08 -1.73
CA GLY A 125 6.88 -4.90 -2.05
C GLY A 125 7.43 -3.63 -1.40
N TYR A 126 6.97 -2.50 -1.92
CA TYR A 126 7.20 -1.17 -1.37
C TYR A 126 5.86 -0.54 -1.06
N GLU A 127 5.61 -0.31 0.22
CA GLU A 127 4.39 0.29 0.74
C GLU A 127 4.62 1.77 1.03
N ARG A 128 3.65 2.59 0.65
CA ARG A 128 3.54 4.02 0.99
C ARG A 128 2.26 4.21 1.79
N SER A 129 2.39 4.85 2.93
CA SER A 129 1.32 4.96 3.91
C SER A 129 1.11 6.42 4.31
N ILE A 130 -0.16 6.75 4.52
CA ILE A 130 -0.60 8.05 5.01
C ILE A 130 -1.45 7.81 6.26
N VAL A 131 -1.08 8.45 7.37
CA VAL A 131 -1.86 8.47 8.61
C VAL A 131 -2.49 9.84 8.75
N PHE A 132 -3.81 9.91 8.82
CA PHE A 132 -4.58 11.15 8.85
C PHE A 132 -4.61 11.71 10.27
N GLN A 133 -4.30 12.98 10.41
CA GLN A 133 -4.38 13.69 11.68
C GLN A 133 -5.78 13.62 12.30
N ARG A 134 -6.80 13.74 11.47
CA ARG A 134 -8.22 13.61 11.83
C ARG A 134 -9.04 13.05 10.68
N HIS A 135 -10.09 12.31 11.02
CA HIS A 135 -10.95 11.70 10.01
C HIS A 135 -12.04 12.70 9.57
N LEU A 136 -11.81 13.36 8.44
CA LEU A 136 -12.79 14.23 7.78
C LEU A 136 -13.58 13.42 6.75
N PHE A 137 -14.56 12.65 7.21
CA PHE A 137 -15.26 11.62 6.43
C PHE A 137 -15.67 12.10 5.02
N TRP A 138 -16.36 13.24 4.91
CA TRP A 138 -16.87 13.69 3.61
C TRP A 138 -15.77 14.13 2.65
N LYS A 139 -14.70 14.76 3.16
CA LYS A 139 -13.54 15.11 2.33
C LYS A 139 -12.79 13.86 1.89
N TRP A 140 -12.59 12.91 2.81
CA TRP A 140 -11.99 11.62 2.49
C TRP A 140 -12.83 10.86 1.46
N ALA A 141 -14.15 10.75 1.64
CA ALA A 141 -15.04 10.05 0.71
C ALA A 141 -14.98 10.68 -0.70
N GLY A 142 -15.03 12.01 -0.78
CA GLY A 142 -14.87 12.72 -2.06
C GLY A 142 -13.52 12.43 -2.73
N SER A 143 -12.42 12.48 -1.97
CA SER A 143 -11.08 12.12 -2.45
C SER A 143 -11.02 10.66 -2.93
N ALA A 144 -11.62 9.73 -2.18
CA ALA A 144 -11.67 8.32 -2.54
C ALA A 144 -12.49 8.04 -3.81
N ILE A 145 -13.58 8.77 -4.03
CA ILE A 145 -14.37 8.69 -5.27
C ILE A 145 -13.54 9.14 -6.47
N ILE A 146 -12.80 10.24 -6.35
CA ILE A 146 -11.93 10.74 -7.43
C ILE A 146 -10.86 9.69 -7.77
N GLU A 147 -10.21 9.12 -6.76
CA GLU A 147 -9.23 8.05 -6.94
C GLU A 147 -9.85 6.81 -7.58
N ALA A 148 -11.01 6.37 -7.09
CA ALA A 148 -11.72 5.21 -7.66
C ALA A 148 -12.12 5.43 -9.13
N THR A 149 -12.53 6.65 -9.48
CA THR A 149 -12.84 7.02 -10.87
C THR A 149 -11.60 6.95 -11.75
N ALA A 150 -10.48 7.51 -11.30
CA ALA A 150 -9.21 7.43 -12.03
C ALA A 150 -8.73 5.97 -12.18
N GLN A 151 -8.88 5.14 -11.14
CA GLN A 151 -8.60 3.70 -11.20
C GLN A 151 -9.49 2.99 -12.22
N GLY A 152 -10.78 3.33 -12.30
CA GLY A 152 -11.72 2.76 -13.26
C GLY A 152 -11.39 3.13 -14.71
N LEU A 153 -10.96 4.37 -14.97
CA LEU A 153 -10.50 4.78 -16.31
C LEU A 153 -9.25 4.01 -16.72
N LEU A 154 -8.30 3.80 -15.80
CA LEU A 154 -7.14 2.96 -16.07
C LEU A 154 -7.52 1.51 -16.34
N ASP A 155 -8.51 0.95 -15.63
CA ASP A 155 -8.96 -0.42 -15.89
C ASP A 155 -9.51 -0.58 -17.30
N GLY A 156 -10.23 0.42 -17.84
CA GLY A 156 -10.67 0.44 -19.24
C GLY A 156 -9.49 0.36 -20.23
N PHE A 157 -8.51 1.25 -20.07
CA PHE A 157 -7.32 1.25 -20.90
C PHE A 157 -6.51 -0.05 -20.80
N ILE A 158 -6.31 -0.56 -19.57
CA ILE A 158 -5.60 -1.82 -19.33
C ILE A 158 -6.30 -2.99 -20.01
N SER A 159 -7.65 -3.01 -20.02
CA SER A 159 -8.43 -4.03 -20.71
C SER A 159 -8.17 -4.02 -22.22
N GLU A 160 -8.11 -2.85 -22.86
CA GLU A 160 -7.76 -2.72 -24.29
C GLU A 160 -6.33 -3.23 -24.58
N VAL A 161 -5.39 -2.99 -23.67
CA VAL A 161 -4.02 -3.54 -23.78
C VAL A 161 -4.04 -5.07 -23.70
N PHE A 162 -4.82 -5.65 -22.77
CA PHE A 162 -4.95 -7.10 -22.70
C PHE A 162 -5.59 -7.73 -23.95
N GLU A 163 -6.54 -7.03 -24.59
CA GLU A 163 -7.16 -7.48 -25.84
C GLU A 163 -6.21 -7.40 -27.02
N SER A 164 -5.44 -6.31 -27.12
CA SER A 164 -4.54 -6.07 -28.27
C SER A 164 -3.19 -6.77 -28.13
N THR A 165 -2.61 -6.77 -26.93
CA THR A 165 -1.28 -7.29 -26.64
C THR A 165 -1.25 -7.96 -25.26
N PRO A 166 -1.85 -9.15 -25.10
CA PRO A 166 -2.00 -9.82 -23.81
C PRO A 166 -0.69 -9.94 -23.00
N ALA A 167 0.42 -10.21 -23.70
CA ALA A 167 1.73 -10.37 -23.07
C ALA A 167 2.24 -9.09 -22.36
N ALA A 168 1.83 -7.90 -22.80
CA ALA A 168 2.19 -6.63 -22.14
C ALA A 168 1.27 -6.30 -20.96
N GLY A 169 0.08 -6.87 -20.92
CA GLY A 169 -0.96 -6.57 -19.93
C GLY A 169 -0.51 -6.57 -18.47
N PRO A 170 0.16 -7.62 -17.97
CA PRO A 170 0.60 -7.67 -16.58
C PRO A 170 1.54 -6.53 -16.20
N ILE A 171 2.52 -6.19 -17.04
CA ILE A 171 3.48 -5.10 -16.78
C ILE A 171 2.80 -3.74 -16.88
N VAL A 172 1.97 -3.51 -17.90
CA VAL A 172 1.23 -2.26 -18.05
C VAL A 172 0.27 -2.03 -16.88
N ASN A 173 -0.46 -3.06 -16.46
CA ASN A 173 -1.30 -2.99 -15.28
C ASN A 173 -0.50 -2.59 -14.02
N PHE A 174 0.62 -3.26 -13.77
CA PHE A 174 1.49 -2.97 -12.63
C PHE A 174 1.99 -1.53 -12.65
N LEU A 175 2.55 -1.09 -13.78
CA LEU A 175 3.14 0.24 -13.91
C LEU A 175 2.09 1.35 -13.75
N LEU A 176 0.96 1.24 -14.45
CA LEU A 176 -0.06 2.30 -14.42
C LEU A 176 -0.77 2.40 -13.07
N LYS A 177 -1.13 1.26 -12.46
CA LYS A 177 -1.76 1.24 -11.12
C LYS A 177 -0.84 1.82 -10.05
N ASN A 178 0.44 1.45 -10.06
CA ASN A 178 1.40 1.96 -9.11
C ASN A 178 1.79 3.43 -9.39
N ALA A 179 1.86 3.85 -10.65
CA ALA A 179 2.12 5.25 -10.99
C ALA A 179 0.96 6.16 -10.54
N LEU A 180 -0.30 5.75 -10.75
CA LEU A 180 -1.45 6.50 -10.24
C LEU A 180 -1.45 6.55 -8.72
N ALA A 181 -1.21 5.43 -8.04
CA ALA A 181 -1.14 5.38 -6.58
C ALA A 181 -0.03 6.27 -6.02
N TYR A 182 1.14 6.28 -6.68
CA TYR A 182 2.25 7.18 -6.34
C TYR A 182 1.84 8.65 -6.51
N GLY A 183 1.24 9.00 -7.64
CA GLY A 183 0.77 10.35 -7.88
C GLY A 183 -0.25 10.84 -6.84
N ILE A 184 -1.20 9.99 -6.46
CA ILE A 184 -2.16 10.31 -5.39
C ILE A 184 -1.46 10.44 -4.03
N TYR A 185 -0.50 9.58 -3.73
CA TYR A 185 0.30 9.66 -2.50
C TYR A 185 1.03 11.00 -2.39
N GLU A 186 1.74 11.43 -3.45
CA GLU A 186 2.43 12.72 -3.50
C GLU A 186 1.46 13.90 -3.30
N LEU A 187 0.32 13.88 -3.95
CA LEU A 187 -0.70 14.92 -3.81
C LEU A 187 -1.31 14.98 -2.40
N ARG A 188 -1.33 13.85 -1.68
CA ARG A 188 -1.83 13.75 -0.31
C ARG A 188 -0.80 14.13 0.75
N GLN A 189 0.47 14.19 0.45
CA GLN A 189 1.50 14.61 1.42
C GLN A 189 1.26 16.03 1.93
N ASP A 190 0.79 16.93 1.09
CA ASP A 190 0.46 18.30 1.48
C ASP A 190 -0.97 18.44 2.01
N LYS A 191 -1.90 17.64 1.49
CA LYS A 191 -3.33 17.69 1.79
C LYS A 191 -3.90 16.29 1.90
N MET A 192 -4.04 15.76 3.12
CA MET A 192 -4.45 14.36 3.34
C MET A 192 -5.73 13.95 2.60
N ASN A 193 -6.62 14.89 2.27
CA ASN A 193 -7.86 14.65 1.52
C ASN A 193 -7.86 15.34 0.14
N TRP A 194 -6.70 15.39 -0.53
CA TRP A 194 -6.63 16.00 -1.86
C TRP A 194 -7.79 15.54 -2.77
N PRO A 195 -8.41 16.44 -3.55
CA PRO A 195 -8.09 17.86 -3.80
C PRO A 195 -8.65 18.83 -2.76
N PHE A 196 -9.37 18.36 -1.76
CA PHE A 196 -10.00 19.21 -0.74
C PHE A 196 -8.96 19.78 0.22
N SER A 197 -9.19 21.01 0.68
CA SER A 197 -8.35 21.65 1.70
C SER A 197 -8.37 20.84 3.00
N SER A 198 -7.20 20.43 3.45
CA SER A 198 -6.98 19.66 4.68
C SER A 198 -5.52 19.80 5.12
N GLU A 199 -5.25 19.41 6.34
CA GLU A 199 -3.92 19.39 6.92
C GLU A 199 -3.03 18.34 6.24
N ALA A 200 -1.71 18.52 6.36
CA ALA A 200 -0.74 17.51 5.97
C ALA A 200 -0.81 16.28 6.92
N PRO A 201 -0.75 15.07 6.39
CA PRO A 201 -0.71 13.84 7.19
C PRO A 201 0.71 13.52 7.67
N ILE A 202 0.85 12.44 8.49
CA ILE A 202 2.10 11.72 8.55
C ILE A 202 2.16 10.77 7.35
N ALA A 203 3.24 10.88 6.57
CA ALA A 203 3.56 9.98 5.47
C ALA A 203 4.82 9.18 5.81
N TYR A 204 4.81 7.90 5.51
CA TYR A 204 5.96 7.01 5.66
C TYR A 204 5.93 5.88 4.63
N ASP A 205 7.11 5.36 4.36
CA ASP A 205 7.33 4.30 3.38
C ASP A 205 8.10 3.14 4.00
N GLN A 206 7.87 1.94 3.47
CA GLN A 206 8.58 0.76 3.94
C GLN A 206 8.76 -0.31 2.85
N PHE A 207 9.88 -1.02 2.91
CA PHE A 207 10.02 -2.27 2.18
C PHE A 207 9.40 -3.41 2.97
N LYS A 208 8.67 -4.28 2.27
CA LYS A 208 8.02 -5.46 2.84
C LYS A 208 8.51 -6.71 2.15
N PHE A 209 8.84 -7.70 2.95
CA PHE A 209 9.16 -9.05 2.49
C PHE A 209 8.29 -10.03 3.25
N GLY A 210 7.75 -11.00 2.55
CA GLY A 210 6.80 -11.92 3.16
C GLY A 210 6.84 -13.31 2.54
N VAL A 211 6.29 -14.24 3.29
CA VAL A 211 6.02 -15.61 2.84
C VAL A 211 4.53 -15.86 3.04
N THR A 212 3.87 -16.31 1.98
CA THR A 212 2.44 -16.64 2.01
C THR A 212 2.26 -18.15 1.86
N PHE A 213 1.56 -18.74 2.82
CA PHE A 213 1.11 -20.13 2.76
C PHE A 213 -0.41 -20.16 2.50
N VAL A 214 -0.84 -21.06 1.59
CA VAL A 214 -2.24 -21.30 1.28
C VAL A 214 -2.57 -22.74 1.69
N PHE A 215 -3.62 -22.91 2.50
CA PHE A 215 -4.09 -24.19 3.03
C PHE A 215 -5.38 -24.63 2.36
#